data_3c220bc09c12579a010f877025146718
#
_entry.id   3c220bc09c12579a010f877025146718
#
_cell.length_a   1.000
_cell.length_b   1.000
_cell.length_c   1.000
_cell.angle_alpha   90.00
_cell.angle_beta   90.00
_cell.angle_gamma   90.00
#
_symmetry.space_group_name_H-M   'P 1'
#
loop_
_entity.id
_entity.type
_entity.pdbx_description
1 polymer ?
#
loop_
_entity_poly.entity_id
_entity_poly.type
_entity_poly.pdbx_seq_one_letter_code
_entity_poly.pdbx_strand_id
1 'polypeptide(L)'
;MKSLNNQFSFSKSLLALAVIAAYAPAFADEAEIALLTRPSSSISVGVGNASADSSGRSIFGQYNGLRPDSTTLQLDVDIKTRDDASGTALYLKGNNLGLDSRDLSFSYEKQGDWKIGAEYSGLVHREIRTINTGLVGAGTATPTVVRLATPGTGVDMDLSAKREGMGLSMEKWFSKSLQLELSFKNENKTGARLFGTGYACANYVCNNVQTATNQTWAFLMLPEPIDSTTKQVEAKLNYHDKNLTVSGGYYGSYYTNANGSIRATVPGQLNNPLGTPINLAPAVAATVIAGGGLSLQNVMQLPVALGADNQAQQFYVSGSYRFTPSTNGTFKYAYTRATQDENFASAGFTGAPAGISSLNGVVDTRVAQLGLNSKITPQFGVLANVKYERKEDLTPEVLYNIEGGAKVPAVAVPSVANPSQVNRYWYNYHVDSTRIVGKVDANYQFVPGVRGTLGLDYNMVDRPVPLSITEEELAGIGAVRSKNTETGYRLELRSNLAESFSGSIGYTNSKRVGNDWTSLSNSAAFVAAGLGYGMTGPAGQFLALSAGNAFPMNMADVDRTKVKVSASWTPTEQMEVQEILEH
;
A
#
# COMPACT_ATOMS: atom_id res chain seq x y z
N MET A 1 36.93 10.81 -18.59
CA MET A 1 36.26 9.68 -19.27
C MET A 1 37.15 8.46 -19.21
N LYS A 2 36.90 7.58 -18.27
CA LYS A 2 37.39 6.19 -18.25
C LYS A 2 36.25 5.34 -17.71
N SER A 3 35.69 4.51 -18.58
CA SER A 3 34.63 3.56 -18.31
C SER A 3 35.17 2.45 -17.40
N LEU A 4 34.53 2.23 -16.27
CA LEU A 4 34.68 1.02 -15.46
C LEU A 4 33.45 0.15 -15.71
N ASN A 5 33.56 -0.71 -16.73
CA ASN A 5 32.74 -1.89 -16.89
C ASN A 5 33.23 -2.94 -15.88
N ASN A 6 32.53 -3.13 -14.78
CA ASN A 6 32.63 -4.34 -13.99
C ASN A 6 31.34 -5.15 -14.17
N GLN A 7 31.40 -6.06 -15.13
CA GLN A 7 30.42 -7.13 -15.30
C GLN A 7 30.53 -8.10 -14.11
N PHE A 8 29.47 -8.17 -13.31
CA PHE A 8 29.26 -9.31 -12.43
C PHE A 8 28.88 -10.53 -13.29
N SER A 9 29.88 -11.33 -13.59
CA SER A 9 29.70 -12.66 -14.16
C SER A 9 29.18 -13.60 -13.08
N PHE A 10 27.86 -13.75 -12.95
CA PHE A 10 27.29 -14.90 -12.28
C PHE A 10 27.57 -16.13 -13.15
N SER A 11 28.42 -17.02 -12.67
CA SER A 11 28.86 -18.16 -13.40
C SER A 11 27.69 -19.10 -13.74
N LYS A 12 27.37 -19.17 -15.03
CA LYS A 12 26.44 -20.14 -15.63
C LYS A 12 26.84 -21.61 -15.36
N SER A 13 28.00 -21.84 -14.78
CA SER A 13 28.55 -23.14 -14.40
C SER A 13 27.77 -23.85 -13.27
N LEU A 14 27.10 -23.11 -12.38
CA LEU A 14 26.29 -23.70 -11.30
C LEU A 14 24.94 -24.25 -11.79
N LEU A 15 24.36 -23.63 -12.80
CA LEU A 15 23.11 -24.12 -13.40
C LEU A 15 23.36 -25.34 -14.28
N ALA A 16 24.49 -25.38 -15.01
CA ALA A 16 24.88 -26.51 -15.82
C ALA A 16 25.22 -27.76 -14.97
N LEU A 17 25.82 -27.58 -13.80
CA LEU A 17 26.06 -28.70 -12.86
C LEU A 17 24.76 -29.26 -12.28
N ALA A 18 23.77 -28.41 -11.99
CA ALA A 18 22.46 -28.85 -11.49
C ALA A 18 21.67 -29.65 -12.54
N VAL A 19 21.79 -29.30 -13.82
CA VAL A 19 21.11 -30.01 -14.92
C VAL A 19 21.80 -31.31 -15.27
N ILE A 20 23.14 -31.37 -15.20
CA ILE A 20 23.92 -32.62 -15.44
C ILE A 20 23.66 -33.63 -14.32
N ALA A 21 23.51 -33.20 -13.07
CA ALA A 21 23.16 -34.07 -11.95
C ALA A 21 21.73 -34.66 -12.07
N ALA A 22 20.82 -34.00 -12.80
CA ALA A 22 19.45 -34.50 -13.02
C ALA A 22 19.32 -35.56 -14.11
N TYR A 23 20.35 -35.76 -14.93
CA TYR A 23 20.39 -36.74 -16.05
C TYR A 23 21.41 -37.86 -15.92
N ALA A 24 22.12 -37.97 -14.80
CA ALA A 24 22.96 -39.14 -14.55
C ALA A 24 22.06 -40.35 -14.25
N PRO A 25 22.21 -41.50 -14.95
CA PRO A 25 21.47 -42.69 -14.61
C PRO A 25 21.81 -43.08 -13.17
N ALA A 26 20.78 -43.33 -12.37
CA ALA A 26 20.86 -43.63 -10.94
C ALA A 26 21.54 -44.97 -10.67
N PHE A 27 22.85 -44.96 -10.60
CA PHE A 27 23.65 -45.95 -9.90
C PHE A 27 24.46 -45.26 -8.79
N ALA A 28 23.77 -44.45 -7.98
CA ALA A 28 24.37 -43.89 -6.78
C ALA A 28 24.40 -45.00 -5.72
N ASP A 29 25.57 -45.26 -5.16
CA ASP A 29 25.77 -46.12 -4.00
C ASP A 29 24.89 -45.60 -2.83
N GLU A 30 24.35 -46.48 -2.01
CA GLU A 30 23.52 -46.08 -0.84
C GLU A 30 24.24 -45.06 0.05
N ALA A 31 25.58 -45.12 0.11
CA ALA A 31 26.39 -44.13 0.82
C ALA A 31 26.40 -42.75 0.17
N GLU A 32 26.37 -42.68 -1.17
CA GLU A 32 26.32 -41.42 -1.93
C GLU A 32 24.90 -40.79 -1.87
N ILE A 33 23.88 -41.64 -1.93
CA ILE A 33 22.47 -41.19 -1.70
C ILE A 33 22.32 -40.68 -0.27
N ALA A 34 22.90 -41.33 0.73
CA ALA A 34 22.86 -40.88 2.12
C ALA A 34 23.59 -39.55 2.33
N LEU A 35 24.72 -39.32 1.63
CA LEU A 35 25.44 -38.04 1.65
C LEU A 35 24.65 -36.91 0.98
N LEU A 36 23.94 -37.17 -0.12
CA LEU A 36 23.11 -36.20 -0.84
C LEU A 36 21.77 -35.92 -0.11
N THR A 37 21.28 -36.89 0.64
CA THR A 37 20.02 -36.77 1.38
C THR A 37 20.19 -36.31 2.83
N ARG A 38 21.39 -36.36 3.39
CA ARG A 38 21.67 -35.83 4.73
C ARG A 38 21.71 -34.31 4.69
N PRO A 39 20.88 -33.64 5.49
CA PRO A 39 20.90 -32.18 5.56
C PRO A 39 22.24 -31.72 6.14
N SER A 40 22.95 -30.85 5.41
CA SER A 40 24.18 -30.22 5.92
C SER A 40 23.83 -29.04 6.81
N SER A 41 24.44 -28.94 7.99
CA SER A 41 24.35 -27.80 8.87
C SER A 41 25.57 -26.90 8.73
N SER A 42 25.38 -25.58 8.79
CA SER A 42 26.46 -24.61 8.72
C SER A 42 26.28 -23.47 9.70
N ILE A 43 27.37 -22.95 10.21
CA ILE A 43 27.43 -21.71 11.00
C ILE A 43 28.52 -20.85 10.38
N SER A 44 28.19 -19.64 10.00
CA SER A 44 29.12 -18.67 9.41
C SER A 44 29.25 -17.46 10.32
N VAL A 45 30.47 -17.07 10.64
CA VAL A 45 30.78 -15.88 11.42
C VAL A 45 31.66 -14.98 10.59
N GLY A 46 31.28 -13.71 10.50
CA GLY A 46 32.02 -12.70 9.76
C GLY A 46 32.10 -11.38 10.52
N VAL A 47 33.11 -10.59 10.20
CA VAL A 47 33.24 -9.21 10.69
C VAL A 47 33.28 -8.31 9.48
N GLY A 48 32.38 -7.33 9.44
CA GLY A 48 32.29 -6.32 8.41
C GLY A 48 32.62 -4.93 8.95
N ASN A 49 33.34 -4.13 8.18
CA ASN A 49 33.57 -2.72 8.47
C ASN A 49 33.17 -1.88 7.26
N ALA A 50 32.28 -0.92 7.44
CA ALA A 50 31.87 0.00 6.40
C ALA A 50 32.73 1.27 6.47
N SER A 51 33.68 1.43 5.54
CA SER A 51 34.63 2.55 5.50
C SER A 51 34.38 3.56 4.37
N ALA A 52 33.27 3.50 3.68
CA ALA A 52 32.91 4.46 2.64
C ALA A 52 32.62 5.86 3.19
N ASP A 53 32.54 6.88 2.34
CA ASP A 53 32.04 8.18 2.73
C ASP A 53 30.59 8.14 3.24
N SER A 54 30.14 9.19 3.92
CA SER A 54 28.83 9.21 4.57
C SER A 54 27.68 9.02 3.57
N SER A 55 27.79 9.53 2.34
CA SER A 55 26.75 9.43 1.31
C SER A 55 26.66 8.03 0.73
N GLY A 56 27.79 7.42 0.41
CA GLY A 56 27.85 6.04 -0.12
C GLY A 56 27.33 5.03 0.91
N ARG A 57 27.68 5.20 2.19
CA ARG A 57 27.19 4.35 3.28
C ARG A 57 25.69 4.50 3.53
N SER A 58 25.16 5.72 3.47
CA SER A 58 23.73 5.97 3.63
C SER A 58 22.91 5.23 2.59
N ILE A 59 23.35 5.24 1.32
CA ILE A 59 22.66 4.51 0.24
C ILE A 59 22.77 3.00 0.44
N PHE A 60 23.96 2.49 0.74
CA PHE A 60 24.18 1.06 0.91
C PHE A 60 23.50 0.50 2.17
N GLY A 61 23.55 1.26 3.28
CA GLY A 61 23.02 0.85 4.59
C GLY A 61 21.51 1.02 4.76
N GLN A 62 20.79 1.49 3.72
CA GLN A 62 19.39 1.88 3.83
C GLN A 62 18.47 0.75 4.33
N TYR A 63 18.69 -0.49 3.91
CA TYR A 63 17.84 -1.65 4.27
C TYR A 63 18.61 -2.83 4.90
N ASN A 64 19.92 -2.89 4.76
CA ASN A 64 20.71 -4.03 5.21
C ASN A 64 21.03 -4.03 6.71
N GLY A 65 20.62 -2.99 7.45
CA GLY A 65 20.84 -2.88 8.89
C GLY A 65 22.26 -2.48 9.30
N LEU A 66 23.11 -2.12 8.36
CA LEU A 66 24.45 -1.59 8.67
C LEU A 66 24.34 -0.17 9.21
N ARG A 67 25.08 0.12 10.28
CA ARG A 67 25.19 1.47 10.83
C ARG A 67 26.35 2.22 10.19
N PRO A 68 26.24 3.52 9.97
CA PRO A 68 27.39 4.35 9.57
C PRO A 68 28.53 4.20 10.58
N ASP A 69 29.77 4.18 10.09
CA ASP A 69 31.00 4.15 10.90
C ASP A 69 31.08 3.02 11.94
N SER A 70 30.47 1.88 11.69
CA SER A 70 30.49 0.77 12.62
C SER A 70 31.16 -0.47 12.06
N THR A 71 31.86 -1.16 12.95
CA THR A 71 32.24 -2.56 12.75
C THR A 71 31.06 -3.42 13.15
N THR A 72 30.63 -4.32 12.28
CA THR A 72 29.49 -5.20 12.47
C THR A 72 29.93 -6.64 12.54
N LEU A 73 29.32 -7.40 13.44
CA LEU A 73 29.43 -8.86 13.48
C LEU A 73 28.31 -9.44 12.61
N GLN A 74 28.65 -10.35 11.72
CA GLN A 74 27.68 -11.12 10.95
C GLN A 74 27.70 -12.56 11.46
N LEU A 75 26.51 -13.07 11.72
CA LEU A 75 26.32 -14.47 12.13
C LEU A 75 25.17 -15.05 11.31
N ASP A 76 25.47 -16.09 10.56
CA ASP A 76 24.47 -16.88 9.85
C ASP A 76 24.48 -18.31 10.38
N VAL A 77 23.29 -18.86 10.58
CA VAL A 77 23.09 -20.21 11.10
C VAL A 77 22.12 -20.94 10.19
N ASP A 78 22.48 -22.16 9.78
CA ASP A 78 21.60 -23.08 9.06
C ASP A 78 21.80 -24.48 9.65
N ILE A 79 20.96 -24.85 10.62
CA ILE A 79 20.99 -26.14 11.30
C ILE A 79 19.79 -26.96 10.83
N LYS A 80 20.09 -28.14 10.33
CA LYS A 80 19.11 -29.11 9.86
C LYS A 80 19.45 -30.46 10.47
N THR A 81 18.51 -31.02 11.19
CA THR A 81 18.61 -32.38 11.70
C THR A 81 17.37 -33.17 11.32
N ARG A 82 17.55 -34.42 11.01
CA ARG A 82 16.49 -35.34 10.70
C ARG A 82 16.75 -36.67 11.40
N ASP A 83 15.72 -37.19 12.04
CA ASP A 83 15.69 -38.53 12.59
C ASP A 83 14.73 -39.41 11.76
N ASP A 84 15.28 -40.28 10.95
CA ASP A 84 14.47 -41.15 10.08
C ASP A 84 13.69 -42.21 10.85
N ALA A 85 14.14 -42.59 12.07
CA ALA A 85 13.45 -43.58 12.89
C ALA A 85 12.13 -43.04 13.48
N SER A 86 12.12 -41.79 13.91
CA SER A 86 10.92 -41.13 14.43
C SER A 86 10.15 -40.34 13.38
N GLY A 87 10.75 -40.07 12.21
CA GLY A 87 10.22 -39.23 11.15
C GLY A 87 10.17 -37.76 11.55
N THR A 88 11.04 -37.33 12.50
CA THR A 88 11.10 -35.93 12.95
C THR A 88 12.22 -35.17 12.29
N ALA A 89 12.00 -33.88 12.04
CA ALA A 89 13.01 -32.96 11.51
C ALA A 89 12.98 -31.63 12.26
N LEU A 90 14.17 -31.06 12.47
CA LEU A 90 14.35 -29.74 13.07
C LEU A 90 15.13 -28.87 12.08
N TYR A 91 14.62 -27.65 11.90
CA TYR A 91 15.25 -26.62 11.07
C TYR A 91 15.38 -25.34 11.91
N LEU A 92 16.60 -24.82 11.96
CA LEU A 92 16.89 -23.52 12.56
C LEU A 92 17.72 -22.73 11.56
N LYS A 93 17.16 -21.64 11.05
CA LYS A 93 17.84 -20.76 10.10
C LYS A 93 17.87 -19.34 10.63
N GLY A 94 19.04 -18.76 10.69
CA GLY A 94 19.28 -17.37 11.04
C GLY A 94 20.15 -16.70 10.01
N ASN A 95 19.76 -15.50 9.57
CA ASN A 95 20.56 -14.69 8.65
C ASN A 95 20.83 -13.33 9.28
N ASN A 96 22.07 -12.85 9.11
CA ASN A 96 22.49 -11.52 9.56
C ASN A 96 22.21 -11.25 11.06
N LEU A 97 22.32 -12.26 11.93
CA LEU A 97 21.91 -12.16 13.35
C LEU A 97 22.64 -11.07 14.14
N GLY A 98 23.78 -10.60 13.65
CA GLY A 98 24.52 -9.46 14.23
C GLY A 98 24.09 -8.08 13.73
N LEU A 99 23.20 -8.00 12.74
CA LEU A 99 22.76 -6.75 12.15
C LEU A 99 21.38 -6.31 12.68
N ASP A 100 21.01 -5.05 12.42
CA ASP A 100 19.66 -4.56 12.75
C ASP A 100 18.58 -5.16 11.80
N SER A 101 18.96 -5.49 10.54
CA SER A 101 18.12 -6.27 9.62
C SER A 101 18.55 -7.73 9.69
N ARG A 102 17.72 -8.57 10.29
CA ARG A 102 18.02 -9.96 10.62
C ARG A 102 16.77 -10.82 10.62
N ASP A 103 16.96 -12.10 10.37
CA ASP A 103 15.89 -13.10 10.38
C ASP A 103 16.33 -14.33 11.18
N LEU A 104 15.40 -14.88 11.94
CA LEU A 104 15.55 -16.16 12.63
C LEU A 104 14.27 -16.96 12.43
N SER A 105 14.37 -18.18 11.94
CA SER A 105 13.26 -19.10 11.80
C SER A 105 13.60 -20.45 12.43
N PHE A 106 12.64 -20.99 13.13
CA PHE A 106 12.70 -22.31 13.74
C PHE A 106 11.49 -23.11 13.27
N SER A 107 11.68 -24.37 12.91
CA SER A 107 10.59 -25.31 12.76
C SER A 107 10.99 -26.69 13.27
N TYR A 108 10.05 -27.35 13.89
CA TYR A 108 10.15 -28.73 14.33
C TYR A 108 8.89 -29.47 13.88
N GLU A 109 9.10 -30.58 13.17
CA GLU A 109 8.01 -31.29 12.54
C GLU A 109 8.15 -32.79 12.68
N LYS A 110 7.01 -33.49 12.71
CA LYS A 110 6.90 -34.92 12.47
C LYS A 110 6.15 -35.11 11.17
N GLN A 111 6.83 -35.70 10.20
CA GLN A 111 6.31 -35.83 8.85
C GLN A 111 4.92 -36.49 8.83
N GLY A 112 3.94 -35.81 8.21
CA GLY A 112 2.57 -36.28 8.05
C GLY A 112 1.71 -36.26 9.32
N ASP A 113 2.22 -35.69 10.43
CA ASP A 113 1.49 -35.59 11.70
C ASP A 113 1.33 -34.14 12.18
N TRP A 114 2.43 -33.44 12.48
CA TRP A 114 2.39 -32.07 12.97
C TRP A 114 3.66 -31.30 12.65
N LYS A 115 3.53 -29.98 12.64
CA LYS A 115 4.63 -29.03 12.53
C LYS A 115 4.37 -27.85 13.44
N ILE A 116 5.40 -27.39 14.14
CA ILE A 116 5.41 -26.13 14.88
C ILE A 116 6.52 -25.25 14.33
N GLY A 117 6.28 -23.95 14.33
CA GLY A 117 7.24 -22.98 13.85
C GLY A 117 7.25 -21.72 14.70
N ALA A 118 8.40 -21.08 14.77
CA ALA A 118 8.58 -19.76 15.32
C ALA A 118 9.47 -18.95 14.40
N GLU A 119 9.13 -17.69 14.21
CA GLU A 119 9.92 -16.77 13.38
C GLU A 119 10.12 -15.44 14.12
N TYR A 120 11.28 -14.85 13.92
CA TYR A 120 11.60 -13.49 14.31
C TYR A 120 12.23 -12.77 13.14
N SER A 121 11.79 -11.55 12.86
CA SER A 121 12.39 -10.71 11.82
C SER A 121 12.63 -9.31 12.34
N GLY A 122 13.77 -8.74 12.01
CA GLY A 122 14.11 -7.35 12.18
C GLY A 122 14.38 -6.71 10.83
N LEU A 123 13.78 -5.56 10.56
CA LEU A 123 14.05 -4.77 9.36
C LEU A 123 14.17 -3.31 9.75
N VAL A 124 15.27 -2.67 9.38
CA VAL A 124 15.46 -1.24 9.55
C VAL A 124 15.53 -0.58 8.18
N HIS A 125 14.69 0.43 7.99
CA HIS A 125 14.83 1.37 6.89
C HIS A 125 15.39 2.68 7.44
N ARG A 126 16.55 3.12 6.91
CA ARG A 126 17.19 4.38 7.26
C ARG A 126 17.05 5.36 6.11
N GLU A 127 16.68 6.60 6.42
CA GLU A 127 16.71 7.67 5.43
C GLU A 127 18.15 7.96 5.00
N ILE A 128 18.31 8.30 3.74
CA ILE A 128 19.64 8.56 3.15
C ILE A 128 20.26 9.83 3.72
N ARG A 129 19.43 10.78 4.15
CA ARG A 129 19.87 12.11 4.57
C ARG A 129 19.56 12.36 6.02
N THR A 130 20.54 12.88 6.74
CA THR A 130 20.35 13.50 8.05
C THR A 130 19.62 14.84 7.84
N ILE A 131 18.60 15.11 8.62
CA ILE A 131 17.91 16.41 8.61
C ILE A 131 18.47 17.30 9.73
N ASN A 132 18.65 18.59 9.44
CA ASN A 132 18.93 19.60 10.46
C ASN A 132 17.63 20.31 10.82
N THR A 133 17.25 20.29 12.09
CA THR A 133 15.94 20.80 12.53
C THR A 133 16.05 21.65 13.79
N GLY A 134 15.24 22.71 13.87
CA GLY A 134 15.03 23.52 15.06
C GLY A 134 13.94 22.97 16.00
N LEU A 135 13.45 21.74 15.74
CA LEU A 135 12.42 21.14 16.59
C LEU A 135 13.05 20.51 17.84
N VAL A 136 12.63 20.95 19.02
CA VAL A 136 12.89 20.22 20.26
C VAL A 136 11.85 19.11 20.39
N GLY A 137 12.29 17.87 20.62
CA GLY A 137 11.42 16.70 20.61
C GLY A 137 11.00 16.28 19.19
N ALA A 138 11.85 16.52 18.18
CA ALA A 138 11.62 16.03 16.83
C ALA A 138 11.43 14.50 16.84
N GLY A 139 10.46 13.98 16.07
CA GLY A 139 10.10 12.56 16.08
C GLY A 139 9.27 12.11 17.28
N THR A 140 8.71 13.03 18.05
CA THR A 140 7.72 12.76 19.11
C THR A 140 6.35 13.32 18.74
N ALA A 141 5.32 12.95 19.48
CA ALA A 141 3.95 13.44 19.28
C ALA A 141 3.78 14.92 19.68
N THR A 142 4.71 15.51 20.43
CA THR A 142 4.60 16.89 20.94
C THR A 142 5.87 17.71 20.69
N PRO A 143 6.29 17.91 19.42
CA PRO A 143 7.47 18.69 19.13
C PRO A 143 7.23 20.18 19.39
N THR A 144 8.29 20.87 19.82
CA THR A 144 8.27 22.33 19.97
C THR A 144 9.13 22.98 18.90
N VAL A 145 8.54 23.88 18.13
CA VAL A 145 9.26 24.70 17.14
C VAL A 145 10.04 25.78 17.86
N VAL A 146 11.35 25.81 17.65
CA VAL A 146 12.22 26.83 18.21
C VAL A 146 12.68 27.78 17.11
N ARG A 147 12.60 29.07 17.39
CA ARG A 147 13.12 30.09 16.49
C ARG A 147 14.65 30.00 16.40
N LEU A 148 15.18 29.65 15.25
CA LEU A 148 16.62 29.71 14.98
C LEU A 148 16.98 31.08 14.42
N ALA A 149 17.98 31.74 15.03
CA ALA A 149 18.49 33.02 14.56
C ALA A 149 19.21 32.90 13.21
N THR A 150 19.89 31.76 12.99
CA THR A 150 20.60 31.46 11.75
C THR A 150 20.10 30.11 11.22
N PRO A 151 19.74 30.02 9.91
CA PRO A 151 19.40 28.75 9.30
C PRO A 151 20.56 27.73 9.40
N GLY A 152 20.23 26.46 9.61
CA GLY A 152 21.20 25.37 9.70
C GLY A 152 21.89 25.22 11.07
N THR A 153 21.50 26.00 12.08
CA THR A 153 22.04 25.88 13.46
C THR A 153 21.18 25.01 14.37
N GLY A 154 20.28 24.21 13.78
CA GLY A 154 19.46 23.25 14.51
C GLY A 154 20.24 22.01 14.95
N VAL A 155 19.52 20.99 15.36
CA VAL A 155 20.06 19.68 15.74
C VAL A 155 19.94 18.72 14.58
N ASP A 156 20.99 17.97 14.33
CA ASP A 156 20.97 16.91 13.32
C ASP A 156 20.18 15.70 13.83
N MET A 157 19.34 15.14 12.99
CA MET A 157 18.50 14.00 13.29
C MET A 157 18.52 13.01 12.14
N ASP A 158 18.85 11.77 12.43
CA ASP A 158 18.73 10.66 11.50
C ASP A 158 17.33 10.04 11.62
N LEU A 159 16.66 9.90 10.49
CA LEU A 159 15.34 9.31 10.41
C LEU A 159 15.44 7.82 10.07
N SER A 160 14.74 7.00 10.82
CA SER A 160 14.65 5.57 10.54
C SER A 160 13.32 4.99 10.99
N ALA A 161 12.89 3.93 10.31
CA ALA A 161 11.77 3.11 10.72
C ALA A 161 12.26 1.68 10.94
N LYS A 162 12.05 1.15 12.13
CA LYS A 162 12.38 -0.22 12.51
C LYS A 162 11.10 -1.04 12.61
N ARG A 163 11.12 -2.24 12.03
CA ARG A 163 10.08 -3.26 12.19
C ARG A 163 10.66 -4.47 12.88
N GLU A 164 9.99 -4.96 13.90
CA GLU A 164 10.32 -6.20 14.60
C GLU A 164 9.11 -7.11 14.59
N GLY A 165 9.24 -8.23 13.91
CA GLY A 165 8.20 -9.23 13.75
C GLY A 165 8.49 -10.48 14.59
N MET A 166 7.45 -11.05 15.19
CA MET A 166 7.48 -12.35 15.81
C MET A 166 6.29 -13.15 15.31
N GLY A 167 6.52 -14.38 14.88
CA GLY A 167 5.50 -15.29 14.40
C GLY A 167 5.55 -16.62 15.10
N LEU A 168 4.39 -17.24 15.29
CA LEU A 168 4.22 -18.61 15.73
C LEU A 168 3.28 -19.31 14.77
N SER A 169 3.57 -20.57 14.44
CA SER A 169 2.75 -21.39 13.57
C SER A 169 2.63 -22.81 14.09
N MET A 170 1.48 -23.43 13.81
CA MET A 170 1.22 -24.82 14.10
C MET A 170 0.43 -25.44 12.95
N GLU A 171 0.83 -26.61 12.52
CA GLU A 171 0.11 -27.43 11.56
C GLU A 171 -0.18 -28.80 12.20
N LYS A 172 -1.37 -29.34 11.96
CA LYS A 172 -1.75 -30.67 12.42
C LYS A 172 -2.53 -31.40 11.35
N TRP A 173 -2.06 -32.56 10.98
CA TRP A 173 -2.77 -33.50 10.10
C TRP A 173 -3.60 -34.45 10.94
N PHE A 174 -4.93 -34.37 10.83
CA PHE A 174 -5.85 -35.33 11.46
C PHE A 174 -5.99 -36.60 10.64
N SER A 175 -5.79 -36.46 9.33
CA SER A 175 -5.78 -37.58 8.38
C SER A 175 -4.94 -37.18 7.14
N LYS A 176 -4.80 -38.09 6.20
CA LYS A 176 -4.15 -37.80 4.90
C LYS A 176 -4.88 -36.68 4.11
N SER A 177 -6.14 -36.43 4.43
CA SER A 177 -6.99 -35.48 3.71
C SER A 177 -7.35 -34.23 4.51
N LEU A 178 -7.08 -34.18 5.80
CA LEU A 178 -7.52 -33.10 6.68
C LEU A 178 -6.38 -32.54 7.51
N GLN A 179 -6.11 -31.23 7.32
CA GLN A 179 -5.05 -30.49 7.99
C GLN A 179 -5.62 -29.22 8.64
N LEU A 180 -5.21 -28.91 9.85
CA LEU A 180 -5.42 -27.63 10.52
C LEU A 180 -4.11 -26.83 10.52
N GLU A 181 -4.20 -25.57 10.17
CA GLU A 181 -3.11 -24.60 10.29
C GLU A 181 -3.55 -23.46 11.20
N LEU A 182 -2.69 -23.11 12.14
CA LEU A 182 -2.84 -21.97 13.04
C LEU A 182 -1.62 -21.09 12.91
N SER A 183 -1.82 -19.79 12.84
CA SER A 183 -0.71 -18.82 12.88
C SER A 183 -1.05 -17.58 13.70
N PHE A 184 -0.04 -17.05 14.34
CA PHE A 184 -0.06 -15.77 15.04
C PHE A 184 1.16 -14.97 14.63
N LYS A 185 0.96 -13.69 14.32
CA LYS A 185 2.04 -12.74 14.04
C LYS A 185 1.84 -11.47 14.84
N ASN A 186 2.94 -10.93 15.36
CA ASN A 186 3.01 -9.61 15.97
C ASN A 186 4.12 -8.83 15.30
N GLU A 187 3.83 -7.65 14.78
CA GLU A 187 4.81 -6.72 14.22
C GLU A 187 4.76 -5.41 15.00
N ASN A 188 5.88 -5.00 15.56
CA ASN A 188 6.08 -3.68 16.14
C ASN A 188 6.84 -2.81 15.16
N LYS A 189 6.36 -1.59 14.94
CA LYS A 189 7.00 -0.61 14.06
C LYS A 189 7.30 0.64 14.87
N THR A 190 8.57 1.04 14.96
CA THR A 190 9.04 2.17 15.77
C THR A 190 9.97 3.07 14.96
N GLY A 191 10.10 4.34 15.37
CA GLY A 191 11.05 5.28 14.77
C GLY A 191 10.42 6.62 14.39
N ALA A 192 10.94 7.25 13.34
CA ALA A 192 10.42 8.47 12.78
C ALA A 192 10.66 8.51 11.26
N ARG A 193 9.73 9.11 10.53
CA ARG A 193 9.85 9.33 9.08
C ARG A 193 9.63 10.79 8.73
N LEU A 194 10.12 11.19 7.57
CA LEU A 194 9.89 12.53 7.06
C LEU A 194 8.39 12.74 6.79
N PHE A 195 7.86 13.79 7.35
CA PHE A 195 6.48 14.21 7.19
C PHE A 195 6.42 15.73 7.14
N GLY A 196 5.42 16.28 6.46
CA GLY A 196 5.16 17.71 6.41
C GLY A 196 3.69 17.96 6.16
N THR A 197 3.19 19.04 6.73
CA THR A 197 1.84 19.52 6.50
C THR A 197 1.86 20.94 6.00
N GLY A 198 1.01 21.23 5.01
CA GLY A 198 0.83 22.56 4.44
C GLY A 198 -0.51 23.14 4.86
N TYR A 199 -0.53 24.41 5.17
CA TYR A 199 -1.71 25.16 5.53
C TYR A 199 -1.95 26.24 4.48
N ALA A 200 -3.15 26.25 3.90
CA ALA A 200 -3.60 27.36 3.08
C ALA A 200 -4.04 28.48 4.02
N CYS A 201 -3.34 29.60 3.96
CA CYS A 201 -3.65 30.79 4.73
C CYS A 201 -4.25 31.84 3.80
N ALA A 202 -5.55 31.74 3.56
CA ALA A 202 -6.23 32.84 2.90
C ALA A 202 -6.32 34.06 3.87
N ASN A 203 -6.46 35.24 3.30
CA ASN A 203 -6.50 36.52 4.03
C ASN A 203 -7.46 36.57 5.24
N TYR A 204 -8.46 35.73 5.24
CA TYR A 204 -9.47 35.64 6.29
C TYR A 204 -9.11 34.60 7.38
N VAL A 205 -8.20 33.65 7.12
CA VAL A 205 -7.76 32.65 8.11
C VAL A 205 -6.45 33.09 8.75
N CYS A 206 -5.52 33.65 7.98
CA CYS A 206 -4.21 34.05 8.42
C CYS A 206 -3.98 35.55 8.20
N ASN A 207 -4.88 36.36 8.70
CA ASN A 207 -4.78 37.81 8.55
C ASN A 207 -3.57 38.36 9.33
N ASN A 208 -2.44 38.47 8.66
CA ASN A 208 -1.29 39.16 9.20
C ASN A 208 -1.32 40.63 8.75
N VAL A 209 -1.91 41.45 9.61
CA VAL A 209 -2.10 42.89 9.36
C VAL A 209 -0.77 43.66 9.23
N GLN A 210 0.37 43.08 9.55
CA GLN A 210 1.65 43.81 9.65
C GLN A 210 2.47 43.88 8.37
N THR A 211 2.17 43.11 7.37
CA THR A 211 2.91 43.18 6.12
C THR A 211 1.94 43.18 4.94
N ALA A 212 2.08 44.11 4.05
CA ALA A 212 1.33 44.22 2.79
C ALA A 212 1.53 43.02 1.84
N THR A 213 2.22 42.00 2.28
CA THR A 213 2.45 40.72 1.57
C THR A 213 1.56 39.66 2.20
N ASN A 214 0.50 39.32 1.50
CA ASN A 214 -0.40 38.24 1.84
C ASN A 214 0.35 36.92 1.79
N GLN A 215 0.72 36.38 2.96
CA GLN A 215 1.23 35.02 3.03
C GLN A 215 0.05 34.05 2.94
N THR A 216 -0.10 33.42 1.79
CA THR A 216 -1.23 32.51 1.51
C THR A 216 -0.94 31.07 1.89
N TRP A 217 0.28 30.72 2.26
CA TRP A 217 0.72 29.36 2.56
C TRP A 217 1.70 29.33 3.72
N ALA A 218 1.57 28.30 4.56
CA ALA A 218 2.56 27.93 5.55
C ALA A 218 2.83 26.43 5.47
N PHE A 219 4.08 26.03 5.69
CA PHE A 219 4.49 24.63 5.76
C PHE A 219 5.15 24.39 7.11
N LEU A 220 4.82 23.26 7.72
CA LEU A 220 5.48 22.77 8.90
C LEU A 220 5.99 21.35 8.60
N MET A 221 7.33 21.20 8.57
CA MET A 221 7.97 19.90 8.39
C MET A 221 8.18 19.28 9.76
N LEU A 222 7.48 18.19 10.01
CA LEU A 222 7.48 17.47 11.29
C LEU A 222 7.94 16.03 11.01
N PRO A 223 8.98 15.52 11.67
CA PRO A 223 9.22 14.08 11.67
C PRO A 223 8.04 13.37 12.35
N GLU A 224 7.34 12.52 11.59
CA GLU A 224 6.23 11.74 12.13
C GLU A 224 6.75 10.66 13.07
N PRO A 225 6.31 10.62 14.34
CA PRO A 225 6.63 9.53 15.24
C PRO A 225 5.93 8.25 14.78
N ILE A 226 6.66 7.16 14.78
CA ILE A 226 6.16 5.83 14.46
C ILE A 226 6.26 4.99 15.72
N ASP A 227 5.13 4.56 16.24
CA ASP A 227 5.03 3.60 17.35
C ASP A 227 3.71 2.84 17.22
N SER A 228 3.73 1.76 16.46
CA SER A 228 2.53 0.99 16.16
C SER A 228 2.78 -0.51 16.24
N THR A 229 1.72 -1.23 16.56
CA THR A 229 1.72 -2.69 16.64
C THR A 229 0.62 -3.26 15.75
N THR A 230 0.97 -4.27 14.97
CA THR A 230 0.00 -5.07 14.19
C THR A 230 0.03 -6.50 14.68
N LYS A 231 -1.12 -7.02 15.14
CA LYS A 231 -1.30 -8.42 15.52
C LYS A 231 -2.19 -9.11 14.51
N GLN A 232 -1.80 -10.30 14.07
CA GLN A 232 -2.56 -11.10 13.12
C GLN A 232 -2.73 -12.51 13.67
N VAL A 233 -3.92 -13.05 13.49
CA VAL A 233 -4.25 -14.45 13.84
C VAL A 233 -4.91 -15.09 12.65
N GLU A 234 -4.56 -16.33 12.35
CA GLU A 234 -5.23 -17.12 11.32
C GLU A 234 -5.45 -18.54 11.82
N ALA A 235 -6.65 -19.07 11.54
CA ALA A 235 -6.99 -20.47 11.70
C ALA A 235 -7.58 -20.97 10.39
N LYS A 236 -6.97 -21.98 9.78
CA LYS A 236 -7.34 -22.51 8.47
C LYS A 236 -7.44 -24.03 8.52
N LEU A 237 -8.53 -24.54 7.96
CA LEU A 237 -8.77 -25.96 7.76
C LEU A 237 -8.64 -26.28 6.27
N ASN A 238 -7.77 -27.20 5.91
CA ASN A 238 -7.56 -27.69 4.56
C ASN A 238 -8.11 -29.11 4.43
N TYR A 239 -8.91 -29.33 3.41
CA TYR A 239 -9.37 -30.66 3.04
C TYR A 239 -8.99 -30.94 1.58
N HIS A 240 -8.47 -32.12 1.31
CA HIS A 240 -8.21 -32.58 -0.04
C HIS A 240 -8.60 -34.04 -0.24
N ASP A 241 -9.16 -34.30 -1.38
CA ASP A 241 -9.46 -35.63 -1.91
C ASP A 241 -9.02 -35.67 -3.39
N LYS A 242 -9.25 -36.80 -4.06
CA LYS A 242 -8.84 -36.99 -5.48
C LYS A 242 -9.31 -35.86 -6.41
N ASN A 243 -10.49 -35.34 -6.19
CA ASN A 243 -11.12 -34.36 -7.08
C ASN A 243 -11.39 -33.03 -6.41
N LEU A 244 -11.39 -32.94 -5.08
CA LEU A 244 -11.77 -31.76 -4.33
C LEU A 244 -10.62 -31.30 -3.43
N THR A 245 -10.27 -30.01 -3.53
CA THR A 245 -9.45 -29.33 -2.55
C THR A 245 -10.22 -28.13 -2.02
N VAL A 246 -10.38 -28.02 -0.69
CA VAL A 246 -11.08 -26.92 -0.04
C VAL A 246 -10.24 -26.43 1.12
N SER A 247 -10.11 -25.12 1.23
CA SER A 247 -9.55 -24.43 2.39
C SER A 247 -10.56 -23.43 2.91
N GLY A 248 -10.81 -23.43 4.20
CA GLY A 248 -11.66 -22.43 4.83
C GLY A 248 -11.08 -21.99 6.16
N GLY A 249 -11.29 -20.75 6.52
CA GLY A 249 -10.68 -20.23 7.73
C GLY A 249 -11.17 -18.87 8.18
N TYR A 250 -10.61 -18.47 9.30
CA TYR A 250 -10.75 -17.16 9.90
C TYR A 250 -9.39 -16.45 9.91
N TYR A 251 -9.38 -15.16 9.57
CA TYR A 251 -8.24 -14.28 9.69
C TYR A 251 -8.66 -13.02 10.44
N GLY A 252 -7.88 -12.64 11.45
CA GLY A 252 -8.03 -11.40 12.23
C GLY A 252 -6.77 -10.54 12.16
N SER A 253 -6.93 -9.24 11.99
CA SER A 253 -5.85 -8.26 12.02
C SER A 253 -6.24 -7.10 12.95
N TYR A 254 -5.34 -6.74 13.85
CA TYR A 254 -5.53 -5.71 14.87
C TYR A 254 -4.35 -4.74 14.81
N TYR A 255 -4.63 -3.51 14.49
CA TYR A 255 -3.65 -2.44 14.43
C TYR A 255 -3.86 -1.47 15.58
N THR A 256 -2.80 -1.13 16.30
CA THR A 256 -2.78 -0.11 17.36
C THR A 256 -1.64 0.87 17.14
N ASN A 257 -1.87 2.15 17.42
CA ASN A 257 -0.90 3.22 17.32
C ASN A 257 -0.79 3.96 18.66
N ALA A 258 0.40 4.00 19.25
CA ALA A 258 0.62 4.68 20.52
C ALA A 258 0.45 6.21 20.42
N ASN A 259 0.52 6.77 19.19
CA ASN A 259 0.40 8.19 18.92
C ASN A 259 -0.86 8.49 18.10
N GLY A 260 -1.89 9.05 18.72
CA GLY A 260 -3.12 9.42 18.02
C GLY A 260 -2.98 10.69 17.17
N SER A 261 -2.06 11.61 17.54
CA SER A 261 -1.83 12.85 16.79
C SER A 261 -0.46 13.46 17.09
N ILE A 262 0.04 14.30 16.17
CA ILE A 262 1.15 15.22 16.42
C ILE A 262 0.58 16.58 16.80
N ARG A 263 1.04 17.16 17.89
CA ARG A 263 0.67 18.47 18.40
C ARG A 263 1.90 19.34 18.58
N ALA A 264 2.22 20.13 17.57
CA ALA A 264 3.37 21.00 17.63
C ALA A 264 3.06 22.26 18.47
N THR A 265 4.00 22.70 19.31
CA THR A 265 3.98 24.03 19.91
C THR A 265 4.75 24.97 18.99
N VAL A 266 4.11 26.07 18.56
CA VAL A 266 4.69 27.05 17.62
C VAL A 266 4.80 28.40 18.32
N PRO A 267 5.99 29.05 18.33
CA PRO A 267 6.15 30.37 18.93
C PRO A 267 5.41 31.45 18.14
N GLY A 268 5.11 32.57 18.77
CA GLY A 268 4.46 33.72 18.10
C GLY A 268 5.29 34.38 17.00
N GLN A 269 6.57 34.05 16.90
CA GLN A 269 7.48 34.60 15.90
C GLN A 269 8.49 33.55 15.43
N LEU A 270 8.68 33.46 14.12
CA LEU A 270 9.71 32.66 13.45
C LEU A 270 10.56 33.53 12.53
N ASN A 271 11.66 32.99 12.03
CA ASN A 271 12.44 33.60 10.95
C ASN A 271 12.08 32.94 9.60
N ASN A 272 12.05 33.76 8.53
CA ASN A 272 12.04 33.21 7.18
C ASN A 272 13.44 32.61 6.85
N PRO A 273 13.61 31.91 5.72
CA PRO A 273 14.92 31.34 5.32
C PRO A 273 16.05 32.36 5.17
N LEU A 274 15.71 33.65 5.04
CA LEU A 274 16.70 34.74 4.94
C LEU A 274 17.01 35.37 6.32
N GLY A 275 16.48 34.82 7.41
CA GLY A 275 16.70 35.30 8.77
C GLY A 275 15.79 36.45 9.22
N THR A 276 14.86 36.91 8.35
CA THR A 276 13.93 38.00 8.70
C THR A 276 12.82 37.46 9.62
N PRO A 277 12.52 38.15 10.74
CA PRO A 277 11.45 37.76 11.65
C PRO A 277 10.07 37.84 10.98
N ILE A 278 9.27 36.78 11.18
CA ILE A 278 7.86 36.73 10.76
C ILE A 278 7.01 36.58 12.03
N ASN A 279 6.08 37.51 12.22
CA ASN A 279 5.12 37.43 13.32
C ASN A 279 3.96 36.49 12.93
N LEU A 280 3.72 35.46 13.73
CA LEU A 280 2.67 34.47 13.55
C LEU A 280 1.47 34.72 14.46
N ALA A 281 1.68 35.44 15.55
CA ALA A 281 0.63 35.82 16.48
C ALA A 281 -0.28 36.91 15.88
N PRO A 282 -1.56 36.99 16.25
CA PRO A 282 -2.41 38.08 15.82
C PRO A 282 -1.87 39.43 16.32
N ALA A 283 -1.82 40.40 15.43
CA ALA A 283 -1.31 41.75 15.74
C ALA A 283 -2.14 42.51 16.76
N VAL A 284 -3.37 42.11 17.00
CA VAL A 284 -4.30 42.69 17.96
C VAL A 284 -5.02 41.57 18.70
N ALA A 285 -4.93 41.61 20.04
CA ALA A 285 -5.76 40.76 20.87
C ALA A 285 -7.23 41.04 20.54
N ALA A 286 -7.91 40.02 20.03
CA ALA A 286 -9.36 39.96 19.95
C ALA A 286 -10.11 41.01 19.11
N THR A 287 -9.63 41.49 18.03
CA THR A 287 -10.56 41.73 16.94
C THR A 287 -10.88 40.38 16.34
N VAL A 288 -11.91 39.78 16.92
CA VAL A 288 -12.57 38.60 16.37
C VAL A 288 -12.81 38.92 14.90
N ILE A 289 -12.04 38.33 14.01
CA ILE A 289 -12.39 38.31 12.60
C ILE A 289 -13.82 37.77 12.62
N ALA A 290 -14.76 38.53 12.15
CA ALA A 290 -16.17 38.12 12.11
C ALA A 290 -16.22 36.78 11.36
N GLY A 291 -16.43 35.68 12.09
CA GLY A 291 -16.28 34.33 11.57
C GLY A 291 -15.24 33.45 12.27
N GLY A 292 -14.52 33.93 13.32
CA GLY A 292 -13.65 33.09 14.17
C GLY A 292 -12.36 32.65 13.50
N GLY A 293 -11.72 33.49 12.66
CA GLY A 293 -10.45 33.15 12.01
C GLY A 293 -9.32 32.87 13.01
N LEU A 294 -8.57 31.81 12.77
CA LEU A 294 -7.41 31.44 13.55
C LEU A 294 -6.18 32.27 13.09
N SER A 295 -5.30 32.60 14.03
CA SER A 295 -3.98 33.13 13.66
C SER A 295 -3.15 32.05 12.97
N LEU A 296 -2.13 32.43 12.19
CA LEU A 296 -1.21 31.46 11.58
C LEU A 296 -0.57 30.57 12.63
N GLN A 297 -0.20 31.12 13.79
CA GLN A 297 0.29 30.36 14.92
C GLN A 297 -0.71 29.26 15.36
N ASN A 298 -1.98 29.63 15.55
CA ASN A 298 -3.00 28.68 15.98
C ASN A 298 -3.24 27.59 14.93
N VAL A 299 -3.25 27.95 13.64
CA VAL A 299 -3.43 26.98 12.54
C VAL A 299 -2.28 25.98 12.52
N MET A 300 -1.05 26.44 12.70
CA MET A 300 0.14 25.55 12.71
C MET A 300 0.21 24.68 13.98
N GLN A 301 -0.52 25.01 15.03
CA GLN A 301 -0.63 24.21 16.26
C GLN A 301 -1.81 23.24 16.26
N LEU A 302 -2.63 23.25 15.19
CA LEU A 302 -3.71 22.28 15.09
C LEU A 302 -3.15 20.84 15.11
N PRO A 303 -3.81 19.92 15.80
CA PRO A 303 -3.39 18.53 15.81
C PRO A 303 -3.40 17.93 14.41
N VAL A 304 -2.36 17.18 14.08
CA VAL A 304 -2.29 16.37 12.87
C VAL A 304 -2.56 14.93 13.28
N ALA A 305 -3.73 14.39 12.91
CA ALA A 305 -4.11 13.03 13.23
C ALA A 305 -3.17 12.01 12.58
N LEU A 306 -2.81 10.98 13.31
CA LEU A 306 -2.05 9.83 12.85
C LEU A 306 -2.99 8.64 12.57
N GLY A 307 -2.43 7.51 12.15
CA GLY A 307 -3.23 6.32 11.85
C GLY A 307 -4.00 5.84 13.06
N ALA A 308 -5.32 5.80 12.96
CA ALA A 308 -6.21 5.37 14.03
C ALA A 308 -6.14 3.85 14.26
N ASP A 309 -6.40 3.43 15.50
CA ASP A 309 -6.59 2.03 15.87
C ASP A 309 -7.71 1.43 15.04
N ASN A 310 -7.47 0.23 14.50
CA ASN A 310 -8.46 -0.45 13.66
C ASN A 310 -8.30 -1.96 13.73
N GLN A 311 -9.33 -2.66 13.31
CA GLN A 311 -9.32 -4.12 13.23
C GLN A 311 -10.07 -4.61 11.99
N ALA A 312 -9.66 -5.76 11.50
CA ALA A 312 -10.34 -6.45 10.41
C ALA A 312 -10.50 -7.94 10.74
N GLN A 313 -11.68 -8.48 10.47
CA GLN A 313 -12.00 -9.88 10.66
C GLN A 313 -12.52 -10.45 9.36
N GLN A 314 -11.97 -11.57 8.91
CA GLN A 314 -12.33 -12.20 7.65
C GLN A 314 -12.64 -13.68 7.85
N PHE A 315 -13.75 -14.11 7.29
CA PHE A 315 -14.06 -15.51 7.07
C PHE A 315 -13.95 -15.80 5.58
N TYR A 316 -13.32 -16.90 5.24
CA TYR A 316 -13.14 -17.24 3.84
C TYR A 316 -13.25 -18.74 3.60
N VAL A 317 -13.63 -19.08 2.39
CA VAL A 317 -13.55 -20.42 1.83
C VAL A 317 -13.06 -20.33 0.39
N SER A 318 -12.18 -21.23 0.01
CA SER A 318 -11.69 -21.33 -1.36
C SER A 318 -11.39 -22.79 -1.69
N GLY A 319 -11.43 -23.11 -2.97
CA GLY A 319 -11.12 -24.46 -3.36
C GLY A 319 -11.09 -24.67 -4.86
N SER A 320 -10.84 -25.90 -5.24
CA SER A 320 -10.90 -26.37 -6.62
C SER A 320 -11.57 -27.73 -6.70
N TYR A 321 -12.29 -27.95 -7.79
CA TYR A 321 -12.91 -29.21 -8.10
C TYR A 321 -12.55 -29.69 -9.51
N ARG A 322 -12.06 -30.89 -9.60
CA ARG A 322 -11.72 -31.53 -10.87
C ARG A 322 -12.94 -32.27 -11.40
N PHE A 323 -13.63 -31.67 -12.37
CA PHE A 323 -14.82 -32.27 -13.02
C PHE A 323 -14.42 -33.45 -13.89
N THR A 324 -13.34 -33.29 -14.65
CA THR A 324 -12.74 -34.32 -15.49
C THR A 324 -11.21 -34.19 -15.43
N PRO A 325 -10.44 -35.12 -15.95
CA PRO A 325 -8.97 -34.97 -16.04
C PRO A 325 -8.53 -33.70 -16.79
N SER A 326 -9.37 -33.16 -17.67
CA SER A 326 -9.09 -31.98 -18.48
C SER A 326 -9.86 -30.72 -18.08
N THR A 327 -10.74 -30.80 -17.05
CA THR A 327 -11.57 -29.68 -16.62
C THR A 327 -11.51 -29.50 -15.12
N ASN A 328 -11.08 -28.32 -14.69
CA ASN A 328 -10.96 -27.92 -13.31
C ASN A 328 -11.66 -26.59 -13.06
N GLY A 329 -12.48 -26.54 -12.02
CA GLY A 329 -13.11 -25.32 -11.53
C GLY A 329 -12.46 -24.85 -10.24
N THR A 330 -12.43 -23.54 -10.03
CA THR A 330 -11.97 -22.92 -8.78
C THR A 330 -13.05 -22.00 -8.24
N PHE A 331 -13.12 -21.87 -6.93
CA PHE A 331 -14.02 -20.96 -6.25
C PHE A 331 -13.34 -20.30 -5.06
N LYS A 332 -13.77 -19.08 -4.75
CA LYS A 332 -13.40 -18.36 -3.53
C LYS A 332 -14.58 -17.51 -3.09
N TYR A 333 -14.84 -17.53 -1.79
CA TYR A 333 -15.72 -16.57 -1.14
C TYR A 333 -15.01 -16.03 0.11
N ALA A 334 -15.08 -14.73 0.33
CA ALA A 334 -14.57 -14.09 1.54
C ALA A 334 -15.52 -12.98 1.99
N TYR A 335 -15.73 -12.91 3.29
CA TYR A 335 -16.41 -11.81 3.96
C TYR A 335 -15.45 -11.20 4.96
N THR A 336 -15.25 -9.89 4.86
CA THR A 336 -14.38 -9.11 5.76
C THR A 336 -15.18 -7.99 6.37
N ARG A 337 -15.13 -7.85 7.69
CA ARG A 337 -15.58 -6.66 8.41
C ARG A 337 -14.37 -5.92 8.97
N ALA A 338 -14.19 -4.67 8.58
CA ALA A 338 -13.21 -3.76 9.14
C ALA A 338 -13.91 -2.71 10.00
N THR A 339 -13.35 -2.41 11.18
CA THR A 339 -13.92 -1.43 12.11
C THR A 339 -12.85 -0.49 12.65
N GLN A 340 -13.26 0.73 12.95
CA GLN A 340 -12.43 1.77 13.55
C GLN A 340 -13.32 2.60 14.49
N ASP A 341 -13.02 2.58 15.77
CA ASP A 341 -13.80 3.21 16.83
C ASP A 341 -12.95 4.06 17.80
N GLU A 342 -11.72 4.39 17.40
CA GLU A 342 -10.83 5.22 18.21
C GLU A 342 -11.47 6.56 18.54
N ASN A 343 -11.31 7.00 19.78
CA ASN A 343 -11.87 8.27 20.25
C ASN A 343 -11.21 9.46 19.54
N PHE A 344 -12.01 10.39 19.07
CA PHE A 344 -11.55 11.62 18.41
C PHE A 344 -10.62 12.48 19.28
N ALA A 345 -10.73 12.38 20.62
CA ALA A 345 -9.85 13.11 21.53
C ALA A 345 -8.38 12.65 21.42
N SER A 346 -8.11 11.37 21.11
CA SER A 346 -6.75 10.86 20.88
C SER A 346 -6.14 11.45 19.61
N ALA A 347 -6.94 11.56 18.54
CA ALA A 347 -6.55 12.25 17.30
C ALA A 347 -6.50 13.78 17.45
N GLY A 348 -6.97 14.32 18.58
CA GLY A 348 -7.06 15.77 18.81
C GLY A 348 -8.14 16.47 18.02
N PHE A 349 -9.10 15.74 17.50
CA PHE A 349 -10.22 16.29 16.76
C PHE A 349 -11.34 16.74 17.71
N THR A 350 -11.79 17.99 17.55
CA THR A 350 -12.82 18.61 18.39
C THR A 350 -14.07 19.01 17.61
N GLY A 351 -14.10 18.77 16.30
CA GLY A 351 -15.16 19.19 15.39
C GLY A 351 -16.33 18.21 15.27
N ALA A 352 -16.40 17.18 16.10
CA ALA A 352 -17.52 16.25 16.12
C ALA A 352 -18.76 16.89 16.77
N PRO A 353 -19.98 16.55 16.32
CA PRO A 353 -21.21 16.95 16.99
C PRO A 353 -21.30 16.41 18.41
N ALA A 354 -22.12 17.06 19.25
CA ALA A 354 -22.33 16.61 20.63
C ALA A 354 -22.83 15.16 20.67
N GLY A 355 -22.19 14.34 21.51
CA GLY A 355 -22.52 12.92 21.67
C GLY A 355 -21.81 11.98 20.70
N ILE A 356 -21.04 12.49 19.73
CA ILE A 356 -20.24 11.70 18.79
C ILE A 356 -18.78 11.74 19.24
N SER A 357 -18.27 10.64 19.77
CA SER A 357 -16.90 10.55 20.31
C SER A 357 -15.91 9.80 19.41
N SER A 358 -16.39 9.08 18.41
CA SER A 358 -15.58 8.34 17.44
C SER A 358 -16.27 8.30 16.08
N LEU A 359 -15.54 7.88 15.05
CA LEU A 359 -16.09 7.67 13.71
C LEU A 359 -17.11 6.52 13.68
N ASN A 360 -16.96 5.53 14.58
CA ASN A 360 -17.71 4.28 14.54
C ASN A 360 -17.65 3.63 13.13
N GLY A 361 -16.47 3.68 12.54
CA GLY A 361 -16.23 3.22 11.18
C GLY A 361 -16.49 1.72 11.04
N VAL A 362 -17.30 1.34 10.07
CA VAL A 362 -17.62 -0.06 9.75
C VAL A 362 -17.66 -0.24 8.24
N VAL A 363 -16.81 -1.11 7.72
CA VAL A 363 -16.78 -1.44 6.29
C VAL A 363 -16.87 -2.95 6.12
N ASP A 364 -17.90 -3.41 5.43
CA ASP A 364 -18.07 -4.80 5.04
C ASP A 364 -17.62 -5.01 3.59
N THR A 365 -16.79 -6.03 3.37
CA THR A 365 -16.35 -6.42 2.03
C THR A 365 -16.70 -7.87 1.76
N ARG A 366 -17.40 -8.14 0.66
CA ARG A 366 -17.73 -9.48 0.16
C ARG A 366 -17.05 -9.71 -1.17
N VAL A 367 -16.32 -10.80 -1.28
CA VAL A 367 -15.63 -11.21 -2.51
C VAL A 367 -16.10 -12.59 -2.89
N ALA A 368 -16.58 -12.75 -4.12
CA ALA A 368 -16.86 -14.05 -4.73
C ALA A 368 -16.06 -14.18 -6.03
N GLN A 369 -15.41 -15.30 -6.22
CA GLN A 369 -14.64 -15.57 -7.43
C GLN A 369 -14.89 -16.99 -7.91
N LEU A 370 -15.11 -17.14 -9.22
CA LEU A 370 -15.23 -18.44 -9.89
C LEU A 370 -14.24 -18.49 -11.06
N GLY A 371 -13.61 -19.62 -11.22
CA GLY A 371 -12.70 -19.88 -12.32
C GLY A 371 -12.99 -21.23 -12.97
N LEU A 372 -12.79 -21.32 -14.26
CA LEU A 372 -12.87 -22.55 -15.04
C LEU A 372 -11.65 -22.65 -15.94
N ASN A 373 -11.01 -23.79 -15.92
CA ASN A 373 -9.97 -24.15 -16.88
C ASN A 373 -10.36 -25.50 -17.51
N SER A 374 -10.60 -25.50 -18.80
CA SER A 374 -11.04 -26.71 -19.52
C SER A 374 -10.28 -26.88 -20.82
N LYS A 375 -9.69 -28.05 -20.98
CA LYS A 375 -9.16 -28.52 -22.26
C LYS A 375 -10.22 -29.39 -22.92
N ILE A 376 -11.08 -28.74 -23.72
CA ILE A 376 -12.27 -29.35 -24.34
C ILE A 376 -11.87 -30.42 -25.37
N THR A 377 -10.84 -30.12 -26.18
CA THR A 377 -10.17 -31.06 -27.07
C THR A 377 -8.67 -30.98 -26.90
N PRO A 378 -7.85 -31.88 -27.43
CA PRO A 378 -6.39 -31.75 -27.40
C PRO A 378 -5.88 -30.42 -27.97
N GLN A 379 -6.64 -29.79 -28.89
CA GLN A 379 -6.26 -28.54 -29.54
C GLN A 379 -6.97 -27.30 -28.97
N PHE A 380 -8.12 -27.47 -28.32
CA PHE A 380 -8.95 -26.36 -27.88
C PHE A 380 -9.14 -26.33 -26.38
N GLY A 381 -8.78 -25.21 -25.78
CA GLY A 381 -8.94 -24.96 -24.34
C GLY A 381 -9.60 -23.62 -24.04
N VAL A 382 -10.31 -23.55 -22.93
CA VAL A 382 -10.97 -22.34 -22.42
C VAL A 382 -10.53 -22.09 -20.98
N LEU A 383 -10.17 -20.85 -20.71
CA LEU A 383 -9.94 -20.32 -19.36
C LEU A 383 -10.96 -19.21 -19.11
N ALA A 384 -11.76 -19.34 -18.06
CA ALA A 384 -12.69 -18.30 -17.65
C ALA A 384 -12.50 -17.97 -16.18
N ASN A 385 -12.60 -16.68 -15.84
CA ASN A 385 -12.56 -16.21 -14.46
C ASN A 385 -13.53 -15.04 -14.30
N VAL A 386 -14.31 -15.05 -13.22
CA VAL A 386 -15.14 -13.93 -12.81
C VAL A 386 -14.93 -13.67 -11.32
N LYS A 387 -14.71 -12.39 -10.99
CA LYS A 387 -14.64 -11.89 -9.62
C LYS A 387 -15.73 -10.84 -9.42
N TYR A 388 -16.51 -11.03 -8.38
CA TYR A 388 -17.44 -10.06 -7.83
C TYR A 388 -16.90 -9.57 -6.49
N GLU A 389 -16.89 -8.25 -6.29
CA GLU A 389 -16.50 -7.62 -5.04
C GLU A 389 -17.52 -6.53 -4.71
N ARG A 390 -18.06 -6.59 -3.51
CA ARG A 390 -18.91 -5.54 -2.96
C ARG A 390 -18.31 -5.05 -1.66
N LYS A 391 -18.07 -3.76 -1.59
CA LYS A 391 -17.68 -3.01 -0.41
C LYS A 391 -18.88 -2.17 0.02
N GLU A 392 -19.31 -2.33 1.25
CA GLU A 392 -20.38 -1.57 1.89
C GLU A 392 -19.80 -0.81 3.08
N ASP A 393 -19.93 0.49 3.06
CA ASP A 393 -19.55 1.37 4.15
C ASP A 393 -20.81 1.61 5.01
N LEU A 394 -20.77 1.10 6.22
CA LEU A 394 -21.85 1.19 7.20
C LEU A 394 -21.56 2.25 8.27
N THR A 395 -20.53 3.05 8.06
CA THR A 395 -20.14 4.14 8.95
C THR A 395 -21.26 5.17 9.03
N PRO A 396 -21.71 5.62 10.21
CA PRO A 396 -22.72 6.67 10.31
C PRO A 396 -22.27 7.95 9.59
N GLU A 397 -23.12 8.48 8.72
CA GLU A 397 -22.86 9.76 8.07
C GLU A 397 -23.16 10.92 9.04
N VAL A 398 -22.16 11.73 9.30
CA VAL A 398 -22.22 12.83 10.26
C VAL A 398 -21.56 14.07 9.69
N LEU A 399 -22.12 15.23 9.96
CA LEU A 399 -21.54 16.52 9.59
C LEU A 399 -20.55 16.98 10.67
N TYR A 400 -19.27 17.01 10.33
CA TYR A 400 -18.17 17.43 11.21
C TYR A 400 -17.76 18.87 10.95
N ASN A 401 -17.42 19.59 12.02
CA ASN A 401 -16.78 20.90 11.92
C ASN A 401 -15.26 20.74 12.03
N ILE A 402 -14.56 20.79 10.92
CA ILE A 402 -13.10 20.53 10.87
C ILE A 402 -12.26 21.60 11.58
N GLU A 403 -12.80 22.79 11.81
CA GLU A 403 -12.11 23.87 12.51
C GLU A 403 -12.47 23.94 14.00
N GLY A 404 -13.45 23.14 14.45
CA GLY A 404 -14.01 23.21 15.81
C GLY A 404 -14.96 24.41 16.00
N GLY A 405 -15.54 24.50 17.18
CA GLY A 405 -16.46 25.55 17.56
C GLY A 405 -17.94 25.29 17.24
N ALA A 406 -18.80 26.22 17.61
CA ALA A 406 -20.24 26.10 17.37
C ALA A 406 -20.57 26.28 15.87
N LYS A 407 -21.54 25.50 15.39
CA LYS A 407 -22.08 25.67 14.05
C LYS A 407 -22.63 27.11 13.95
N VAL A 408 -22.03 27.92 13.09
CA VAL A 408 -22.61 29.21 12.74
C VAL A 408 -23.87 28.91 11.92
N PRO A 409 -25.03 29.48 12.24
CA PRO A 409 -26.25 29.32 11.44
C PRO A 409 -25.90 29.60 9.97
N ALA A 410 -26.35 28.73 9.08
CA ALA A 410 -26.07 28.83 7.65
C ALA A 410 -26.35 30.26 7.17
N VAL A 411 -25.30 30.96 6.81
CA VAL A 411 -25.47 32.13 5.94
C VAL A 411 -25.79 31.51 4.59
N ALA A 412 -26.98 31.81 4.12
CA ALA A 412 -27.62 31.14 3.00
C ALA A 412 -26.86 31.34 1.71
N VAL A 413 -25.74 31.18 1.46
CA VAL A 413 -24.88 31.20 0.25
C VAL A 413 -23.47 31.63 0.64
N PRO A 414 -22.40 30.89 0.23
CA PRO A 414 -21.06 31.43 0.27
C PRO A 414 -21.02 32.72 -0.51
N SER A 415 -20.95 33.82 0.21
CA SER A 415 -20.79 35.11 -0.45
C SER A 415 -19.30 35.37 -0.66
N VAL A 416 -18.97 36.19 -1.66
CA VAL A 416 -17.61 36.71 -1.86
C VAL A 416 -17.06 37.35 -0.57
N ALA A 417 -17.94 37.79 0.34
CA ALA A 417 -17.58 38.34 1.64
C ALA A 417 -17.26 37.29 2.73
N ASN A 418 -17.75 36.06 2.59
CA ASN A 418 -17.51 34.97 3.57
C ASN A 418 -17.28 33.62 2.89
N PRO A 419 -16.26 33.47 2.05
CA PRO A 419 -15.95 32.18 1.40
C PRO A 419 -15.45 31.11 2.38
N SER A 420 -15.06 31.51 3.59
CA SER A 420 -14.50 30.62 4.61
C SER A 420 -15.51 29.71 5.30
N GLN A 421 -16.79 29.98 5.19
CA GLN A 421 -17.80 29.19 5.88
C GLN A 421 -18.11 27.87 5.20
N VAL A 422 -17.82 27.74 3.90
CA VAL A 422 -18.06 26.54 3.11
C VAL A 422 -17.11 25.40 3.51
N ASN A 423 -15.92 25.73 3.98
CA ASN A 423 -14.86 24.75 4.23
C ASN A 423 -14.79 24.23 5.67
N ARG A 424 -15.73 24.61 6.54
CA ARG A 424 -15.71 24.24 7.95
C ARG A 424 -16.40 22.93 8.26
N TYR A 425 -17.35 22.54 7.42
CA TYR A 425 -18.21 21.39 7.66
C TYR A 425 -18.04 20.36 6.56
N TRP A 426 -17.82 19.11 6.96
CA TRP A 426 -17.60 17.99 6.07
C TRP A 426 -18.43 16.81 6.51
N TYR A 427 -19.02 16.11 5.55
CA TYR A 427 -19.59 14.79 5.77
C TYR A 427 -18.54 13.71 5.48
N ASN A 428 -18.59 12.65 6.29
CA ASN A 428 -17.92 11.39 5.99
C ASN A 428 -18.80 10.57 5.06
N TYR A 429 -18.62 10.73 3.76
CA TYR A 429 -19.41 9.98 2.78
C TYR A 429 -19.03 8.50 2.77
N HIS A 430 -20.05 7.65 2.47
CA HIS A 430 -19.85 6.24 2.24
C HIS A 430 -18.98 5.99 1.01
N VAL A 431 -18.00 5.10 1.18
CA VAL A 431 -17.09 4.66 0.11
C VAL A 431 -17.50 3.29 -0.46
N ASP A 432 -18.80 3.10 -0.63
CA ASP A 432 -19.37 1.90 -1.23
C ASP A 432 -18.81 1.66 -2.64
N SER A 433 -18.71 0.41 -3.01
CA SER A 433 -18.46 0.06 -4.39
C SER A 433 -18.85 -1.37 -4.70
N THR A 434 -19.32 -1.59 -5.92
CA THR A 434 -19.48 -2.92 -6.51
C THR A 434 -18.55 -3.02 -7.70
N ARG A 435 -17.75 -4.08 -7.75
CA ARG A 435 -16.82 -4.34 -8.84
C ARG A 435 -17.03 -5.73 -9.42
N ILE A 436 -17.14 -5.83 -10.73
CA ILE A 436 -17.16 -7.09 -11.46
C ILE A 436 -15.98 -7.10 -12.42
N VAL A 437 -15.15 -8.14 -12.32
CA VAL A 437 -14.05 -8.38 -13.25
C VAL A 437 -14.26 -9.75 -13.87
N GLY A 438 -14.35 -9.78 -15.19
CA GLY A 438 -14.49 -11.01 -15.96
C GLY A 438 -13.36 -11.15 -16.97
N LYS A 439 -12.91 -12.37 -17.18
CA LYS A 439 -11.94 -12.71 -18.22
C LYS A 439 -12.27 -14.06 -18.80
N VAL A 440 -12.27 -14.14 -20.13
CA VAL A 440 -12.42 -15.41 -20.86
C VAL A 440 -11.36 -15.47 -21.95
N ASP A 441 -10.57 -16.54 -21.97
CA ASP A 441 -9.58 -16.82 -22.99
C ASP A 441 -9.92 -18.15 -23.68
N ALA A 442 -10.06 -18.13 -24.99
CA ALA A 442 -10.14 -19.32 -25.82
C ALA A 442 -8.79 -19.52 -26.53
N ASN A 443 -8.19 -20.67 -26.33
CA ASN A 443 -6.89 -21.03 -26.88
C ASN A 443 -7.06 -22.15 -27.89
N TYR A 444 -6.50 -21.99 -29.10
CA TYR A 444 -6.51 -23.01 -30.12
C TYR A 444 -5.10 -23.30 -30.65
N GLN A 445 -4.72 -24.55 -30.64
CA GLN A 445 -3.45 -25.03 -31.19
C GLN A 445 -3.66 -25.47 -32.62
N PHE A 446 -3.22 -24.66 -33.60
CA PHE A 446 -3.38 -24.93 -35.03
C PHE A 446 -2.52 -26.10 -35.48
N VAL A 447 -1.24 -26.06 -35.09
CA VAL A 447 -0.27 -27.12 -35.30
C VAL A 447 0.66 -27.16 -34.08
N PRO A 448 1.44 -28.23 -33.88
CA PRO A 448 2.49 -28.22 -32.82
C PRO A 448 3.37 -26.98 -32.95
N GLY A 449 3.54 -26.24 -31.87
CA GLY A 449 4.32 -24.99 -31.84
C GLY A 449 3.55 -23.71 -32.25
N VAL A 450 2.32 -23.78 -32.79
CA VAL A 450 1.53 -22.57 -33.12
C VAL A 450 0.21 -22.55 -32.38
N ARG A 451 0.02 -21.52 -31.56
CA ARG A 451 -1.18 -21.32 -30.76
C ARG A 451 -1.77 -19.93 -30.94
N GLY A 452 -3.07 -19.87 -31.18
CA GLY A 452 -3.86 -18.63 -31.12
C GLY A 452 -4.63 -18.51 -29.82
N THR A 453 -4.79 -17.29 -29.35
CA THR A 453 -5.62 -16.93 -28.19
C THR A 453 -6.60 -15.83 -28.58
N LEU A 454 -7.87 -16.03 -28.29
CA LEU A 454 -8.91 -15.01 -28.29
C LEU A 454 -9.28 -14.72 -26.84
N GLY A 455 -9.10 -13.49 -26.38
CA GLY A 455 -9.40 -13.03 -25.03
C GLY A 455 -10.50 -11.98 -25.01
N LEU A 456 -11.35 -12.07 -23.99
CA LEU A 456 -12.35 -11.06 -23.62
C LEU A 456 -12.09 -10.66 -22.17
N ASP A 457 -11.96 -9.35 -21.94
CA ASP A 457 -11.78 -8.77 -20.61
C ASP A 457 -12.94 -7.81 -20.32
N TYR A 458 -13.50 -7.91 -19.12
CA TYR A 458 -14.59 -7.05 -18.65
C TYR A 458 -14.29 -6.55 -17.25
N ASN A 459 -14.41 -5.23 -17.03
CA ASN A 459 -14.26 -4.63 -15.71
C ASN A 459 -15.34 -3.55 -15.54
N MET A 460 -16.16 -3.72 -14.53
CA MET A 460 -17.19 -2.76 -14.15
C MET A 460 -16.98 -2.34 -12.72
N VAL A 461 -17.06 -1.04 -12.45
CA VAL A 461 -17.09 -0.46 -11.12
C VAL A 461 -18.33 0.43 -11.03
N ASP A 462 -19.12 0.15 -10.01
CA ASP A 462 -20.29 0.94 -9.62
C ASP A 462 -20.08 1.44 -8.19
N ARG A 463 -20.32 2.71 -7.95
CA ARG A 463 -20.13 3.37 -6.66
C ARG A 463 -21.22 4.42 -6.44
N PRO A 464 -21.70 4.64 -5.20
CA PRO A 464 -22.62 5.72 -4.93
C PRO A 464 -21.93 7.07 -5.19
N VAL A 465 -22.74 8.02 -5.59
CA VAL A 465 -22.34 9.43 -5.72
C VAL A 465 -23.39 10.21 -4.96
N PRO A 466 -23.01 11.19 -4.13
CA PRO A 466 -23.95 12.03 -3.43
C PRO A 466 -24.96 12.67 -4.39
N LEU A 467 -26.26 12.46 -4.15
CA LEU A 467 -27.32 12.94 -5.04
C LEU A 467 -27.76 14.36 -4.74
N SER A 468 -27.62 14.79 -3.48
CA SER A 468 -27.94 16.16 -3.05
C SER A 468 -26.77 16.66 -2.23
N ILE A 469 -26.19 17.74 -2.70
CA ILE A 469 -25.03 18.35 -2.08
C ILE A 469 -25.48 19.75 -1.65
N THR A 470 -25.52 19.99 -0.33
CA THR A 470 -25.71 21.33 0.22
C THR A 470 -24.39 22.11 0.12
N GLU A 471 -24.45 23.40 0.30
CA GLU A 471 -23.26 24.26 0.26
C GLU A 471 -22.21 23.84 1.30
N GLU A 472 -22.66 23.33 2.44
CA GLU A 472 -21.79 22.83 3.51
C GLU A 472 -21.09 21.50 3.14
N GLU A 473 -21.70 20.74 2.23
CA GLU A 473 -21.21 19.43 1.77
C GLU A 473 -20.29 19.54 0.56
N LEU A 474 -20.25 20.70 -0.08
CA LEU A 474 -19.54 20.90 -1.34
C LEU A 474 -18.02 20.91 -1.23
N ALA A 475 -17.50 21.16 -0.04
CA ALA A 475 -16.06 21.25 0.15
C ALA A 475 -15.37 19.89 0.00
N GLY A 476 -14.44 19.77 -0.93
CA GLY A 476 -13.56 18.63 -1.09
C GLY A 476 -14.07 17.49 -1.98
N ILE A 477 -15.25 17.56 -2.56
CA ILE A 477 -15.72 16.56 -3.53
C ILE A 477 -15.20 16.89 -4.92
N GLY A 478 -14.35 16.01 -5.47
CA GLY A 478 -13.93 16.07 -6.87
C GLY A 478 -15.00 15.56 -7.83
N ALA A 479 -14.79 15.81 -9.12
CA ALA A 479 -15.62 15.19 -10.15
C ALA A 479 -15.52 13.67 -10.07
N VAL A 480 -16.66 12.98 -9.97
CA VAL A 480 -16.73 11.53 -9.88
C VAL A 480 -17.78 10.97 -10.85
N ARG A 481 -17.64 9.69 -11.17
CA ARG A 481 -18.64 8.93 -11.93
C ARG A 481 -19.14 7.80 -11.06
N SER A 482 -20.46 7.58 -11.04
CA SER A 482 -21.01 6.45 -10.30
C SER A 482 -20.64 5.12 -10.98
N LYS A 483 -20.55 5.07 -12.31
CA LYS A 483 -20.30 3.84 -13.03
C LYS A 483 -19.25 3.99 -14.12
N ASN A 484 -18.35 3.04 -14.18
CA ASN A 484 -17.41 2.84 -15.28
C ASN A 484 -17.42 1.39 -15.74
N THR A 485 -17.41 1.19 -17.05
CA THR A 485 -17.30 -0.13 -17.65
C THR A 485 -16.16 -0.12 -18.67
N GLU A 486 -15.27 -1.09 -18.55
CA GLU A 486 -14.19 -1.29 -19.51
C GLU A 486 -14.33 -2.69 -20.14
N THR A 487 -14.36 -2.74 -21.46
CA THR A 487 -14.41 -3.98 -22.22
C THR A 487 -13.19 -4.05 -23.12
N GLY A 488 -12.50 -5.18 -23.11
CA GLY A 488 -11.30 -5.42 -23.89
C GLY A 488 -11.38 -6.68 -24.73
N TYR A 489 -10.78 -6.64 -25.90
CA TYR A 489 -10.61 -7.77 -26.81
C TYR A 489 -9.13 -7.98 -27.04
N ARG A 490 -8.69 -9.24 -27.00
CA ARG A 490 -7.31 -9.61 -27.26
C ARG A 490 -7.23 -10.75 -28.26
N LEU A 491 -6.41 -10.55 -29.27
CA LEU A 491 -5.99 -11.59 -30.22
C LEU A 491 -4.49 -11.77 -30.07
N GLU A 492 -4.03 -12.99 -29.93
CA GLU A 492 -2.61 -13.30 -29.85
C GLU A 492 -2.32 -14.56 -30.64
N LEU A 493 -1.28 -14.51 -31.46
CA LEU A 493 -0.70 -15.67 -32.13
C LEU A 493 0.73 -15.85 -31.64
N ARG A 494 1.04 -17.03 -31.13
CA ARG A 494 2.39 -17.45 -30.71
C ARG A 494 2.89 -18.58 -31.59
N SER A 495 4.15 -18.52 -31.93
CA SER A 495 4.82 -19.53 -32.74
C SER A 495 6.15 -19.93 -32.10
N ASN A 496 6.35 -21.24 -31.95
CA ASN A 496 7.60 -21.89 -31.55
C ASN A 496 7.88 -23.02 -32.57
N LEU A 497 7.88 -22.67 -33.86
CA LEU A 497 8.04 -23.64 -34.94
C LEU A 497 9.48 -24.17 -35.09
N ALA A 498 10.46 -23.42 -34.63
CA ALA A 498 11.85 -23.82 -34.64
C ALA A 498 12.44 -23.79 -33.23
N GLU A 499 13.37 -24.69 -32.92
CA GLU A 499 14.05 -24.72 -31.61
C GLU A 499 14.81 -23.41 -31.33
N SER A 500 15.32 -22.79 -32.40
CA SER A 500 16.09 -21.53 -32.29
C SER A 500 15.27 -20.26 -32.45
N PHE A 501 13.97 -20.34 -32.75
CA PHE A 501 13.15 -19.17 -33.03
C PHE A 501 11.75 -19.29 -32.45
N SER A 502 11.37 -18.31 -31.65
CA SER A 502 10.01 -18.15 -31.13
C SER A 502 9.55 -16.71 -31.31
N GLY A 503 8.25 -16.53 -31.48
CA GLY A 503 7.68 -15.19 -31.64
C GLY A 503 6.21 -15.12 -31.29
N SER A 504 5.74 -13.91 -31.06
CA SER A 504 4.31 -13.65 -30.90
C SER A 504 3.91 -12.33 -31.52
N ILE A 505 2.68 -12.29 -32.01
CA ILE A 505 2.00 -11.07 -32.41
C ILE A 505 0.70 -10.98 -31.62
N GLY A 506 0.46 -9.84 -31.00
CA GLY A 506 -0.73 -9.57 -30.20
C GLY A 506 -1.39 -8.26 -30.61
N TYR A 507 -2.70 -8.29 -30.67
CA TYR A 507 -3.56 -7.13 -30.83
C TYR A 507 -4.49 -7.05 -29.63
N THR A 508 -4.56 -5.89 -28.99
CA THR A 508 -5.48 -5.63 -27.89
C THR A 508 -6.21 -4.31 -28.17
N ASN A 509 -7.51 -4.34 -28.03
CA ASN A 509 -8.33 -3.13 -28.00
C ASN A 509 -9.12 -3.12 -26.68
N SER A 510 -9.12 -2.00 -25.99
CA SER A 510 -9.94 -1.81 -24.79
C SER A 510 -10.62 -0.45 -24.82
N LYS A 511 -11.90 -0.46 -24.43
CA LYS A 511 -12.70 0.75 -24.35
C LYS A 511 -13.31 0.86 -22.96
N ARG A 512 -13.00 1.97 -22.28
CA ARG A 512 -13.64 2.36 -21.03
C ARG A 512 -14.63 3.47 -21.31
N VAL A 513 -15.84 3.32 -20.81
CA VAL A 513 -16.89 4.33 -20.81
C VAL A 513 -17.50 4.44 -19.41
N GLY A 514 -17.93 5.63 -19.05
CA GLY A 514 -18.63 5.90 -17.80
C GLY A 514 -19.93 6.66 -18.05
N ASN A 515 -20.74 6.78 -17.00
CA ASN A 515 -21.88 7.69 -16.98
C ASN A 515 -21.39 9.15 -16.85
N ASP A 516 -22.34 10.08 -16.80
CA ASP A 516 -22.03 11.52 -16.66
C ASP A 516 -21.24 11.80 -15.39
N TRP A 517 -20.39 12.81 -15.48
CA TRP A 517 -19.62 13.29 -14.36
C TRP A 517 -20.52 14.05 -13.38
N THR A 518 -20.44 13.70 -12.10
CA THR A 518 -20.96 14.52 -11.02
C THR A 518 -19.87 15.46 -10.55
N SER A 519 -20.15 16.73 -10.56
CA SER A 519 -19.20 17.79 -10.20
C SER A 519 -19.93 18.86 -9.38
N LEU A 520 -19.22 19.44 -8.42
CA LEU A 520 -19.73 20.56 -7.62
C LEU A 520 -20.13 21.77 -8.45
N SER A 521 -19.38 22.02 -9.51
CA SER A 521 -19.62 23.13 -10.41
C SER A 521 -20.98 23.07 -11.12
N ASN A 522 -21.62 21.92 -11.12
CA ASN A 522 -22.93 21.70 -11.73
C ASN A 522 -24.08 21.75 -10.71
N SER A 523 -23.81 21.98 -9.42
CA SER A 523 -24.88 22.14 -8.45
C SER A 523 -25.65 23.45 -8.70
N ALA A 524 -26.98 23.42 -8.51
CA ALA A 524 -27.81 24.58 -8.71
C ALA A 524 -27.41 25.76 -7.80
N ALA A 525 -26.93 25.47 -6.59
CA ALA A 525 -26.44 26.46 -5.65
C ALA A 525 -25.18 27.18 -6.15
N PHE A 526 -24.23 26.42 -6.70
CA PHE A 526 -23.00 26.99 -7.28
C PHE A 526 -23.27 27.81 -8.53
N VAL A 527 -24.15 27.33 -9.41
CA VAL A 527 -24.55 28.07 -10.61
C VAL A 527 -25.30 29.35 -10.22
N ALA A 528 -26.22 29.30 -9.24
CA ALA A 528 -26.96 30.45 -8.75
C ALA A 528 -26.06 31.50 -8.07
N ALA A 529 -24.98 31.06 -7.42
CA ALA A 529 -23.97 31.93 -6.83
C ALA A 529 -22.99 32.53 -7.83
N GLY A 530 -23.11 32.20 -9.11
CA GLY A 530 -22.15 32.61 -10.15
C GLY A 530 -20.77 31.92 -10.05
N LEU A 531 -20.73 30.79 -9.37
CA LEU A 531 -19.52 30.04 -9.04
C LEU A 531 -19.34 28.79 -9.90
N GLY A 532 -20.01 28.72 -11.05
CA GLY A 532 -19.97 27.60 -11.97
C GLY A 532 -18.60 27.31 -12.57
N TYR A 533 -18.52 26.18 -13.26
CA TYR A 533 -17.32 25.69 -13.91
C TYR A 533 -16.65 26.76 -14.81
N GLY A 534 -15.36 27.02 -14.58
CA GLY A 534 -14.58 27.99 -15.36
C GLY A 534 -14.80 29.46 -14.99
N MET A 535 -15.60 29.77 -13.98
CA MET A 535 -15.77 31.14 -13.53
C MET A 535 -14.69 31.52 -12.51
N THR A 536 -13.92 32.50 -12.82
CA THR A 536 -13.09 33.21 -11.86
C THR A 536 -13.98 34.20 -11.12
N GLY A 537 -14.23 33.98 -9.83
CA GLY A 537 -14.94 34.97 -9.00
C GLY A 537 -14.17 36.29 -8.96
N PRO A 538 -14.82 37.39 -8.56
CA PRO A 538 -14.20 38.73 -8.52
C PRO A 538 -12.93 38.82 -7.67
N ALA A 539 -12.68 37.86 -6.79
CA ALA A 539 -11.46 37.71 -6.01
C ALA A 539 -10.43 36.78 -6.65
N GLY A 540 -10.74 36.15 -7.79
CA GLY A 540 -9.78 35.43 -8.64
C GLY A 540 -9.07 34.22 -8.06
N GLN A 541 -9.28 33.83 -6.81
CA GLN A 541 -8.28 33.00 -6.14
C GLN A 541 -8.81 31.70 -5.52
N PHE A 542 -10.09 31.60 -5.22
CA PHE A 542 -10.57 30.50 -4.41
C PHE A 542 -11.33 29.41 -5.18
N LEU A 543 -12.00 29.81 -6.21
CA LEU A 543 -12.92 28.94 -6.93
C LEU A 543 -12.24 28.13 -8.03
N ALA A 544 -11.09 28.61 -8.49
CA ALA A 544 -10.23 27.86 -9.42
C ALA A 544 -9.62 26.59 -8.79
N LEU A 545 -9.59 26.53 -7.47
CA LEU A 545 -9.12 25.37 -6.70
C LEU A 545 -10.25 24.44 -6.28
N SER A 546 -11.50 24.71 -6.68
CA SER A 546 -12.56 23.76 -6.43
C SER A 546 -12.22 22.43 -7.12
N ALA A 547 -12.26 21.36 -6.38
CA ALA A 547 -11.98 20.01 -6.86
C ALA A 547 -12.88 19.59 -8.05
N GLY A 548 -13.91 20.35 -8.36
CA GLY A 548 -14.80 20.18 -9.50
C GLY A 548 -14.14 20.24 -10.87
N ASN A 549 -12.92 20.79 -10.96
CA ASN A 549 -12.15 20.87 -12.20
C ASN A 549 -11.14 19.72 -12.36
N ALA A 550 -10.99 18.86 -11.36
CA ALA A 550 -10.10 17.72 -11.41
C ALA A 550 -10.87 16.46 -11.81
N PHE A 551 -10.61 15.96 -13.01
CA PHE A 551 -11.21 14.74 -13.52
C PHE A 551 -10.22 13.58 -13.35
N PRO A 552 -10.50 12.60 -12.44
CA PRO A 552 -9.61 11.47 -12.23
C PRO A 552 -9.41 10.64 -13.50
N MET A 553 -8.17 10.46 -13.94
CA MET A 553 -7.83 9.71 -15.15
C MET A 553 -8.30 8.25 -15.10
N ASN A 554 -8.35 7.65 -13.91
CA ASN A 554 -8.85 6.29 -13.72
C ASN A 554 -10.36 6.13 -13.93
N MET A 555 -11.10 7.25 -14.04
CA MET A 555 -12.53 7.28 -14.34
C MET A 555 -12.83 7.84 -15.73
N ALA A 556 -11.87 8.45 -16.41
CA ALA A 556 -12.05 9.03 -17.73
C ALA A 556 -12.35 7.96 -18.80
N ASP A 557 -13.06 8.37 -19.85
CA ASP A 557 -13.23 7.52 -21.02
C ASP A 557 -11.88 7.32 -21.70
N VAL A 558 -11.63 6.09 -22.10
CA VAL A 558 -10.37 5.71 -22.74
C VAL A 558 -10.69 4.74 -23.88
N ASP A 559 -10.12 5.00 -25.03
CA ASP A 559 -10.04 4.03 -26.13
C ASP A 559 -8.55 3.75 -26.37
N ARG A 560 -8.18 2.49 -26.24
CA ARG A 560 -6.79 2.07 -26.33
C ARG A 560 -6.66 0.91 -27.30
N THR A 561 -5.84 1.10 -28.29
CA THR A 561 -5.40 0.04 -29.18
C THR A 561 -3.92 -0.20 -28.99
N LYS A 562 -3.53 -1.46 -28.91
CA LYS A 562 -2.14 -1.86 -28.71
C LYS A 562 -1.81 -3.02 -29.63
N VAL A 563 -0.74 -2.88 -30.38
CA VAL A 563 -0.11 -3.96 -31.15
C VAL A 563 1.24 -4.28 -30.52
N LYS A 564 1.47 -5.54 -30.22
CA LYS A 564 2.74 -6.02 -29.69
C LYS A 564 3.29 -7.13 -30.56
N VAL A 565 4.54 -6.99 -30.97
CA VAL A 565 5.30 -8.04 -31.67
C VAL A 565 6.50 -8.39 -30.81
N SER A 566 6.73 -9.66 -30.59
CA SER A 566 7.95 -10.14 -29.93
C SER A 566 8.56 -11.27 -30.71
N ALA A 567 9.87 -11.27 -30.78
CA ALA A 567 10.68 -12.32 -31.38
C ALA A 567 11.85 -12.66 -30.43
N SER A 568 12.16 -13.93 -30.30
CA SER A 568 13.35 -14.44 -29.65
C SER A 568 14.06 -15.40 -30.59
N TRP A 569 15.34 -15.15 -30.82
CA TRP A 569 16.17 -15.97 -31.69
C TRP A 569 17.42 -16.40 -30.95
N THR A 570 17.67 -17.70 -30.93
CA THR A 570 18.83 -18.33 -30.29
C THR A 570 19.74 -18.96 -31.36
N PRO A 571 20.57 -18.16 -32.07
CA PRO A 571 21.39 -18.61 -33.16
C PRO A 571 22.44 -19.64 -32.71
N THR A 572 22.88 -19.56 -31.46
CA THR A 572 23.81 -20.53 -30.85
C THR A 572 23.41 -20.77 -29.40
N GLU A 573 23.89 -21.86 -28.76
CA GLU A 573 23.64 -22.16 -27.35
C GLU A 573 24.07 -21.05 -26.38
N GLN A 574 24.94 -20.14 -26.83
CA GLN A 574 25.51 -19.07 -26.01
C GLN A 574 24.95 -17.68 -26.31
N MET A 575 24.10 -17.57 -27.33
CA MET A 575 23.58 -16.27 -27.78
C MET A 575 22.06 -16.31 -27.96
N GLU A 576 21.37 -15.38 -27.28
CA GLU A 576 19.94 -15.12 -27.46
C GLU A 576 19.73 -13.64 -27.79
N VAL A 577 18.94 -13.40 -28.84
CA VAL A 577 18.51 -12.05 -29.26
C VAL A 577 17.01 -11.96 -29.06
N GLN A 578 16.58 -10.98 -28.27
CA GLN A 578 15.16 -10.70 -28.05
C GLN A 578 14.82 -9.30 -28.56
N GLU A 579 13.72 -9.20 -29.30
CA GLU A 579 13.17 -7.94 -29.75
C GLU A 579 11.69 -7.85 -29.38
N ILE A 580 11.28 -6.69 -28.84
CA ILE A 580 9.91 -6.40 -28.48
C ILE A 580 9.56 -5.03 -29.05
N LEU A 581 8.57 -5.00 -29.94
CA LEU A 581 7.98 -3.78 -30.50
C LEU A 581 6.56 -3.65 -29.93
N GLU A 582 6.25 -2.47 -29.43
CA GLU A 582 4.95 -2.13 -28.87
C GLU A 582 4.51 -0.76 -29.39
N HIS A 583 3.29 -0.72 -29.96
CA HIS A 583 2.65 0.51 -30.45
C HIS A 583 1.26 0.66 -29.89
#